data_b9ef073d95555e3e9f31635b2f116d04
#
_entry.id   b9ef073d95555e3e9f31635b2f116d04
#
_cell.length_a   1.000
_cell.length_b   1.000
_cell.length_c   1.000
_cell.angle_alpha   90.00
_cell.angle_beta   90.00
_cell.angle_gamma   90.00
#
_symmetry.space_group_name_H-M   'P 1'
#
loop_
_entity.id
_entity.type
_entity.pdbx_description
1 polymer ?
#
loop_
_entity_poly.entity_id
_entity_poly.type
_entity_poly.pdbx_seq_one_letter_code
_entity_poly.pdbx_strand_id
1 'polypeptide(L)'
;VHLRESLDTGFRQMLEFAASEEAALTPEMLYGVQQALGEIRETAPRLLPGLLAALVPVTVWLNMVTANSLTGRFRAGGALWDRYATWTLPEHLVWAPIAAVAVLLVSDGMVRDASVWVLLVTGILYFFQGLAVFVALLERWRTPTFLRVLLYLVFILQSYGMLMLAILGLSDVWLNFRRPRDKAQP
;
A
#
# COMPACT_ATOMS: atom_id res chain seq x y z
N VAL A 1 12.49 14.55 20.21
CA VAL A 1 12.60 14.19 21.65
C VAL A 1 11.25 13.65 22.13
N HIS A 2 10.15 14.39 22.02
CA HIS A 2 8.82 14.03 22.55
C HIS A 2 8.24 12.72 21.98
N LEU A 3 8.49 12.40 20.69
CA LEU A 3 7.93 11.18 20.08
C LEU A 3 8.51 9.92 20.71
N ARG A 4 9.82 9.88 20.98
CA ARG A 4 10.48 8.76 21.64
C ARG A 4 9.98 8.56 23.06
N GLU A 5 9.82 9.65 23.81
CA GLU A 5 9.28 9.60 25.18
C GLU A 5 7.84 9.09 25.19
N SER A 6 7.00 9.53 24.24
CA SER A 6 5.62 9.06 24.12
C SER A 6 5.56 7.57 23.76
N LEU A 7 6.43 7.11 22.85
CA LEU A 7 6.55 5.68 22.51
C LEU A 7 7.03 4.87 23.70
N ASP A 8 8.06 5.33 24.42
CA ASP A 8 8.59 4.64 25.60
C ASP A 8 7.55 4.52 26.72
N THR A 9 6.71 5.56 26.89
CA THR A 9 5.62 5.52 27.87
C THR A 9 4.53 4.53 27.45
N GLY A 10 4.12 4.55 26.18
CA GLY A 10 3.14 3.60 25.64
C GLY A 10 3.62 2.15 25.72
N PHE A 11 4.90 1.90 25.42
CA PHE A 11 5.49 0.57 25.54
C PHE A 11 5.53 0.05 26.97
N ARG A 12 5.87 0.91 27.94
CA ARG A 12 5.83 0.51 29.36
C ARG A 12 4.43 0.14 29.79
N GLN A 13 3.42 0.93 29.44
CA GLN A 13 2.03 0.62 29.76
C GLN A 13 1.56 -0.69 29.12
N MET A 14 1.95 -0.96 27.87
CA MET A 14 1.65 -2.25 27.22
C MET A 14 2.33 -3.43 27.92
N LEU A 15 3.60 -3.28 28.34
CA LEU A 15 4.30 -4.31 29.07
C LEU A 15 3.71 -4.56 30.47
N GLU A 16 3.33 -3.49 31.17
CA GLU A 16 2.67 -3.59 32.48
C GLU A 16 1.31 -4.28 32.35
N PHE A 17 0.53 -3.95 31.31
CA PHE A 17 -0.73 -4.64 31.03
C PHE A 17 -0.51 -6.11 30.66
N ALA A 18 0.47 -6.42 29.80
CA ALA A 18 0.78 -7.78 29.41
C ALA A 18 1.32 -8.64 30.58
N ALA A 19 1.94 -8.01 31.57
CA ALA A 19 2.42 -8.67 32.78
C ALA A 19 1.38 -8.75 33.90
N SER A 20 0.22 -8.10 33.74
CA SER A 20 -0.85 -8.14 34.74
C SER A 20 -1.54 -9.51 34.75
N GLU A 21 -2.08 -9.89 35.94
CA GLU A 21 -2.83 -11.14 36.09
C GLU A 21 -4.06 -11.22 35.18
N GLU A 22 -4.62 -10.07 34.77
CA GLU A 22 -5.77 -10.00 33.87
C GLU A 22 -5.48 -10.47 32.43
N ALA A 23 -4.23 -10.37 31.96
CA ALA A 23 -3.85 -10.80 30.63
C ALA A 23 -3.67 -12.32 30.49
N ALA A 24 -3.52 -13.06 31.61
CA ALA A 24 -3.34 -14.52 31.66
C ALA A 24 -2.34 -15.09 30.64
N LEU A 25 -1.27 -14.34 30.34
CA LEU A 25 -0.28 -14.74 29.35
C LEU A 25 0.70 -15.76 29.94
N THR A 26 1.03 -16.79 29.14
CA THR A 26 2.09 -17.72 29.52
C THR A 26 3.46 -17.02 29.47
N PRO A 27 4.49 -17.50 30.22
CA PRO A 27 5.84 -16.93 30.17
C PRO A 27 6.42 -16.85 28.75
N GLU A 28 6.12 -17.83 27.90
CA GLU A 28 6.56 -17.85 26.49
C GLU A 28 5.88 -16.75 25.67
N MET A 29 4.58 -16.52 25.89
CA MET A 29 3.86 -15.44 25.25
C MET A 29 4.37 -14.07 25.71
N LEU A 30 4.68 -13.91 26.99
CA LEU A 30 5.25 -12.68 27.55
C LEU A 30 6.61 -12.39 26.92
N TYR A 31 7.47 -13.39 26.76
CA TYR A 31 8.76 -13.26 26.09
C TYR A 31 8.58 -12.84 24.62
N GLY A 32 7.66 -13.48 23.89
CA GLY A 32 7.34 -13.11 22.51
C GLY A 32 6.83 -11.67 22.37
N VAL A 33 5.98 -11.23 23.28
CA VAL A 33 5.48 -9.83 23.32
C VAL A 33 6.62 -8.85 23.59
N GLN A 34 7.50 -9.14 24.56
CA GLN A 34 8.66 -8.30 24.87
C GLN A 34 9.62 -8.18 23.68
N GLN A 35 9.90 -9.29 23.00
CA GLN A 35 10.74 -9.29 21.80
C GLN A 35 10.10 -8.45 20.67
N ALA A 36 8.82 -8.68 20.37
CA ALA A 36 8.09 -7.93 19.34
C ALA A 36 8.04 -6.43 19.64
N LEU A 37 7.78 -6.06 20.89
CA LEU A 37 7.79 -4.66 21.32
C LEU A 37 9.19 -4.03 21.20
N GLY A 38 10.24 -4.79 21.52
CA GLY A 38 11.64 -4.36 21.35
C GLY A 38 11.96 -4.04 19.87
N GLU A 39 11.57 -4.93 18.95
CA GLU A 39 11.75 -4.75 17.52
C GLU A 39 10.94 -3.54 16.99
N ILE A 40 9.69 -3.38 17.43
CA ILE A 40 8.87 -2.23 17.07
C ILE A 40 9.49 -0.93 17.57
N ARG A 41 9.96 -0.89 18.82
CA ARG A 41 10.58 0.28 19.43
C ARG A 41 11.79 0.78 18.63
N GLU A 42 12.59 -0.14 18.10
CA GLU A 42 13.77 0.20 17.31
C GLU A 42 13.41 0.59 15.87
N THR A 43 12.44 -0.10 15.27
CA THR A 43 12.10 0.01 13.86
C THR A 43 11.09 1.12 13.57
N ALA A 44 10.11 1.34 14.46
CA ALA A 44 9.04 2.31 14.24
C ALA A 44 9.54 3.75 13.99
N PRO A 45 10.49 4.30 14.76
CA PRO A 45 10.98 5.67 14.51
C PRO A 45 11.66 5.82 13.15
N ARG A 46 12.28 4.75 12.64
CA ARG A 46 12.96 4.75 11.33
C ARG A 46 11.96 4.70 10.17
N LEU A 47 10.87 3.96 10.33
CA LEU A 47 9.83 3.83 9.31
C LEU A 47 8.84 4.98 9.28
N LEU A 48 8.65 5.70 10.39
CA LEU A 48 7.65 6.76 10.54
C LEU A 48 7.68 7.81 9.41
N PRO A 49 8.83 8.38 9.01
CA PRO A 49 8.84 9.38 7.93
C PRO A 49 8.33 8.80 6.61
N GLY A 50 8.72 7.56 6.28
CA GLY A 50 8.24 6.87 5.09
C GLY A 50 6.75 6.57 5.12
N LEU A 51 6.22 6.14 6.28
CA LEU A 51 4.80 5.89 6.47
C LEU A 51 3.97 7.18 6.34
N LEU A 52 4.43 8.28 6.93
CA LEU A 52 3.78 9.58 6.80
C LEU A 52 3.79 10.06 5.34
N ALA A 53 4.92 9.91 4.64
CA ALA A 53 5.01 10.23 3.22
C ALA A 53 4.08 9.34 2.38
N ALA A 54 3.93 8.08 2.73
CA ALA A 54 3.05 7.13 2.07
C ALA A 54 1.54 7.42 2.28
N LEU A 55 1.18 8.14 3.35
CA LEU A 55 -0.21 8.60 3.56
C LEU A 55 -0.63 9.67 2.54
N VAL A 56 0.31 10.43 1.98
CA VAL A 56 -0.01 11.48 0.99
C VAL A 56 -0.69 10.89 -0.26
N PRO A 57 -0.10 9.92 -1.00
CA PRO A 57 -0.77 9.31 -2.14
C PRO A 57 -2.08 8.60 -1.77
N VAL A 58 -2.18 8.01 -0.58
CA VAL A 58 -3.43 7.41 -0.09
C VAL A 58 -4.52 8.48 0.05
N THR A 59 -4.19 9.59 0.70
CA THR A 59 -5.14 10.69 0.91
C THR A 59 -5.57 11.30 -0.42
N VAL A 60 -4.64 11.55 -1.34
CA VAL A 60 -4.95 12.07 -2.68
C VAL A 60 -5.87 11.11 -3.43
N TRP A 61 -5.56 9.83 -3.42
CA TRP A 61 -6.37 8.81 -4.09
C TRP A 61 -7.79 8.74 -3.50
N LEU A 62 -7.93 8.72 -2.17
CA LEU A 62 -9.23 8.70 -1.49
C LEU A 62 -10.05 9.94 -1.84
N ASN A 63 -9.44 11.13 -1.83
CA ASN A 63 -10.11 12.37 -2.21
C ASN A 63 -10.57 12.31 -3.67
N MET A 64 -9.72 11.81 -4.59
CA MET A 64 -10.06 11.69 -6.00
C MET A 64 -11.24 10.74 -6.22
N VAL A 65 -11.23 9.56 -5.60
CA VAL A 65 -12.31 8.56 -5.72
C VAL A 65 -13.61 9.10 -5.11
N THR A 66 -13.52 9.74 -3.95
CA THR A 66 -14.69 10.31 -3.26
C THR A 66 -15.30 11.45 -4.06
N ALA A 67 -14.48 12.39 -4.54
CA ALA A 67 -14.92 13.50 -5.37
C ALA A 67 -15.60 13.01 -6.66
N ASN A 68 -15.02 12.02 -7.33
CA ASN A 68 -15.59 11.45 -8.56
C ASN A 68 -16.91 10.71 -8.29
N SER A 69 -17.02 10.01 -7.18
CA SER A 69 -18.25 9.33 -6.76
C SER A 69 -19.39 10.32 -6.43
N LEU A 70 -19.06 11.40 -5.72
CA LEU A 70 -20.02 12.44 -5.36
C LEU A 70 -20.50 13.23 -6.58
N THR A 71 -19.57 13.66 -7.44
CA THR A 71 -19.93 14.41 -8.64
C THR A 71 -20.73 13.58 -9.63
N GLY A 72 -20.45 12.28 -9.75
CA GLY A 72 -21.24 11.37 -10.59
C GLY A 72 -22.68 11.18 -10.10
N ARG A 73 -22.95 11.38 -8.79
CA ARG A 73 -24.31 11.32 -8.23
C ARG A 73 -25.09 12.62 -8.35
N PHE A 74 -24.42 13.77 -8.25
CA PHE A 74 -25.09 15.08 -8.16
C PHE A 74 -25.05 15.90 -9.45
N ARG A 75 -24.27 15.52 -10.45
CA ARG A 75 -24.11 16.24 -11.71
C ARG A 75 -24.66 15.44 -12.89
N ALA A 76 -25.62 16.00 -13.59
CA ALA A 76 -26.17 15.43 -14.82
C ALA A 76 -25.15 15.35 -16.01
N GLY A 77 -23.93 15.85 -15.83
CA GLY A 77 -22.90 15.98 -16.87
C GLY A 77 -21.77 14.93 -16.84
N GLY A 78 -21.92 13.83 -16.09
CA GLY A 78 -20.93 12.77 -16.05
C GLY A 78 -19.77 13.00 -15.05
N ALA A 79 -18.87 12.01 -14.93
CA ALA A 79 -17.71 12.04 -14.05
C ALA A 79 -16.70 13.11 -14.51
N LEU A 80 -16.07 13.80 -13.55
CA LEU A 80 -15.07 14.85 -13.80
C LEU A 80 -13.75 14.30 -14.37
N TRP A 81 -13.51 13.02 -14.19
CA TRP A 81 -12.25 12.35 -14.50
C TRP A 81 -12.53 11.12 -15.34
N ASP A 82 -11.55 10.73 -16.14
CA ASP A 82 -11.57 9.46 -16.85
C ASP A 82 -11.80 8.28 -15.92
N ARG A 83 -12.28 7.16 -16.48
CA ARG A 83 -12.54 5.95 -15.70
C ARG A 83 -11.25 5.54 -14.97
N TYR A 84 -11.36 5.20 -13.68
CA TYR A 84 -10.22 4.77 -12.86
C TYR A 84 -9.41 3.64 -13.52
N ALA A 85 -10.06 2.77 -14.26
CA ALA A 85 -9.43 1.70 -15.04
C ALA A 85 -8.39 2.20 -16.07
N THR A 86 -8.42 3.47 -16.48
CA THR A 86 -7.47 4.08 -17.43
C THR A 86 -6.32 4.81 -16.76
N TRP A 87 -6.34 4.95 -15.42
CA TRP A 87 -5.34 5.70 -14.68
C TRP A 87 -3.96 5.02 -14.73
N THR A 88 -2.93 5.76 -15.12
CA THR A 88 -1.55 5.28 -15.26
C THR A 88 -0.57 6.21 -14.58
N LEU A 89 0.49 5.65 -14.02
CA LEU A 89 1.65 6.41 -13.56
C LEU A 89 2.60 6.70 -14.73
N PRO A 90 3.42 7.76 -14.63
CA PRO A 90 4.46 8.04 -15.61
C PRO A 90 5.45 6.87 -15.71
N GLU A 91 5.80 6.46 -16.93
CA GLU A 91 6.66 5.29 -17.18
C GLU A 91 8.04 5.42 -16.51
N HIS A 92 8.60 6.64 -16.44
CA HIS A 92 9.89 6.87 -15.79
C HIS A 92 9.90 6.64 -14.29
N LEU A 93 8.73 6.62 -13.63
CA LEU A 93 8.62 6.39 -12.19
C LEU A 93 9.07 4.98 -11.79
N VAL A 94 9.07 4.03 -12.72
CA VAL A 94 9.53 2.64 -12.48
C VAL A 94 10.99 2.57 -12.01
N TRP A 95 11.80 3.54 -12.40
CA TRP A 95 13.20 3.58 -11.98
C TRP A 95 13.38 3.92 -10.50
N ALA A 96 12.41 4.58 -9.86
CA ALA A 96 12.48 4.93 -8.45
C ALA A 96 12.51 3.69 -7.53
N PRO A 97 11.57 2.73 -7.59
CA PRO A 97 11.66 1.52 -6.78
C PRO A 97 12.85 0.64 -7.16
N ILE A 98 13.24 0.56 -8.45
CA ILE A 98 14.42 -0.21 -8.88
C ILE A 98 15.69 0.36 -8.25
N ALA A 99 15.90 1.68 -8.34
CA ALA A 99 17.03 2.34 -7.71
C ALA A 99 17.01 2.20 -6.19
N ALA A 100 15.84 2.33 -5.57
CA ALA A 100 15.68 2.17 -4.13
C ALA A 100 16.04 0.75 -3.66
N VAL A 101 15.65 -0.30 -4.40
CA VAL A 101 16.06 -1.67 -4.10
C VAL A 101 17.57 -1.83 -4.24
N ALA A 102 18.17 -1.32 -5.32
CA ALA A 102 19.61 -1.39 -5.53
C ALA A 102 20.38 -0.71 -4.39
N VAL A 103 19.95 0.49 -3.99
CA VAL A 103 20.56 1.23 -2.87
C VAL A 103 20.33 0.49 -1.54
N LEU A 104 19.15 -0.08 -1.31
CA LEU A 104 18.83 -0.85 -0.10
C LEU A 104 19.78 -2.05 0.11
N LEU A 105 20.23 -2.69 -0.99
CA LEU A 105 21.10 -3.86 -0.95
C LEU A 105 22.56 -3.52 -0.64
N VAL A 106 23.01 -2.29 -0.97
CA VAL A 106 24.42 -1.91 -0.85
C VAL A 106 24.70 -0.86 0.23
N SER A 107 23.65 -0.28 0.84
CA SER A 107 23.76 0.82 1.78
C SER A 107 23.31 0.46 3.17
N ASP A 108 23.89 1.14 4.16
CA ASP A 108 23.53 1.03 5.57
C ASP A 108 23.08 2.38 6.15
N GLY A 109 22.54 2.33 7.37
CA GLY A 109 22.15 3.51 8.14
C GLY A 109 21.07 4.35 7.47
N MET A 110 21.22 5.67 7.48
CA MET A 110 20.20 6.63 7.03
C MET A 110 19.85 6.49 5.53
N VAL A 111 20.82 6.11 4.70
CA VAL A 111 20.60 5.92 3.25
C VAL A 111 19.73 4.71 3.00
N ARG A 112 19.93 3.63 3.76
CA ARG A 112 19.06 2.45 3.75
C ARG A 112 17.63 2.82 4.17
N ASP A 113 17.48 3.57 5.26
CA ASP A 113 16.16 4.00 5.74
C ASP A 113 15.43 4.86 4.68
N ALA A 114 16.14 5.79 4.03
CA ALA A 114 15.60 6.59 2.94
C ALA A 114 15.13 5.73 1.75
N SER A 115 15.88 4.68 1.41
CA SER A 115 15.49 3.73 0.36
C SER A 115 14.20 2.98 0.71
N VAL A 116 14.03 2.59 1.98
CA VAL A 116 12.78 1.99 2.46
C VAL A 116 11.61 2.97 2.33
N TRP A 117 11.81 4.26 2.64
CA TRP A 117 10.75 5.27 2.49
C TRP A 117 10.32 5.44 1.03
N VAL A 118 11.28 5.46 0.11
CA VAL A 118 11.00 5.51 -1.35
C VAL A 118 10.21 4.26 -1.77
N LEU A 119 10.60 3.08 -1.29
CA LEU A 119 9.89 1.83 -1.58
C LEU A 119 8.47 1.83 -1.04
N LEU A 120 8.23 2.36 0.17
CA LEU A 120 6.90 2.47 0.75
C LEU A 120 5.99 3.38 -0.11
N VAL A 121 6.48 4.58 -0.46
CA VAL A 121 5.71 5.53 -1.26
C VAL A 121 5.43 4.99 -2.66
N THR A 122 6.45 4.49 -3.36
CA THR A 122 6.30 3.95 -4.71
C THR A 122 5.49 2.66 -4.71
N GLY A 123 5.65 1.81 -3.69
CA GLY A 123 4.85 0.60 -3.51
C GLY A 123 3.36 0.90 -3.43
N ILE A 124 2.95 1.93 -2.67
CA ILE A 124 1.55 2.37 -2.60
C ILE A 124 1.07 2.94 -3.95
N LEU A 125 1.89 3.72 -4.63
CA LEU A 125 1.53 4.23 -5.96
C LEU A 125 1.30 3.08 -6.95
N TYR A 126 2.20 2.10 -6.99
CA TYR A 126 2.05 0.92 -7.86
C TYR A 126 0.92 -0.01 -7.40
N PHE A 127 0.61 -0.07 -6.12
CA PHE A 127 -0.60 -0.73 -5.63
C PHE A 127 -1.87 -0.12 -6.24
N PHE A 128 -2.00 1.22 -6.24
CA PHE A 128 -3.15 1.88 -6.87
C PHE A 128 -3.18 1.67 -8.38
N GLN A 129 -2.03 1.69 -9.05
CA GLN A 129 -1.97 1.34 -10.47
C GLN A 129 -2.41 -0.11 -10.72
N GLY A 130 -1.94 -1.05 -9.91
CA GLY A 130 -2.34 -2.46 -9.98
C GLY A 130 -3.83 -2.66 -9.74
N LEU A 131 -4.41 -1.90 -8.81
CA LEU A 131 -5.85 -1.89 -8.59
C LEU A 131 -6.60 -1.38 -9.83
N ALA A 132 -6.09 -0.33 -10.50
CA ALA A 132 -6.68 0.16 -11.76
C ALA A 132 -6.60 -0.88 -12.89
N VAL A 133 -5.47 -1.59 -13.01
CA VAL A 133 -5.29 -2.70 -13.96
C VAL A 133 -6.25 -3.83 -13.64
N PHE A 134 -6.38 -4.19 -12.38
CA PHE A 134 -7.27 -5.24 -11.93
C PHE A 134 -8.74 -4.93 -12.24
N VAL A 135 -9.18 -3.70 -11.99
CA VAL A 135 -10.51 -3.22 -12.38
C VAL A 135 -10.70 -3.33 -13.90
N ALA A 136 -9.72 -2.90 -14.70
CA ALA A 136 -9.78 -2.99 -16.16
C ALA A 136 -9.91 -4.44 -16.66
N LEU A 137 -9.19 -5.37 -16.05
CA LEU A 137 -9.27 -6.80 -16.36
C LEU A 137 -10.63 -7.39 -16.01
N LEU A 138 -11.19 -7.05 -14.85
CA LEU A 138 -12.52 -7.50 -14.43
C LEU A 138 -13.62 -6.96 -15.35
N GLU A 139 -13.50 -5.72 -15.83
CA GLU A 139 -14.41 -5.14 -16.80
C GLU A 139 -14.31 -5.86 -18.15
N ARG A 140 -13.09 -6.15 -18.61
CA ARG A 140 -12.83 -6.87 -19.86
C ARG A 140 -13.41 -8.30 -19.85
N TRP A 141 -13.34 -8.98 -18.72
CA TRP A 141 -13.89 -10.33 -18.55
C TRP A 141 -15.40 -10.35 -18.31
N ARG A 142 -16.05 -9.17 -18.34
CA ARG A 142 -17.48 -9.01 -18.05
C ARG A 142 -17.91 -9.71 -16.76
N THR A 143 -17.05 -9.69 -15.76
CA THR A 143 -17.26 -10.36 -14.48
C THR A 143 -18.52 -9.82 -13.80
N PRO A 144 -19.44 -10.67 -13.32
CA PRO A 144 -20.63 -10.23 -12.61
C PRO A 144 -20.26 -9.50 -11.31
N THR A 145 -21.09 -8.53 -10.91
CA THR A 145 -20.82 -7.63 -9.78
C THR A 145 -20.52 -8.38 -8.48
N PHE A 146 -21.23 -9.48 -8.21
CA PHE A 146 -21.00 -10.32 -7.03
C PHE A 146 -19.56 -10.86 -7.00
N LEU A 147 -19.07 -11.38 -8.11
CA LEU A 147 -17.71 -11.96 -8.20
C LEU A 147 -16.64 -10.87 -8.09
N ARG A 148 -16.91 -9.65 -8.58
CA ARG A 148 -16.01 -8.49 -8.38
C ARG A 148 -15.84 -8.16 -6.89
N VAL A 149 -16.95 -8.05 -6.18
CA VAL A 149 -16.92 -7.75 -4.73
C VAL A 149 -16.18 -8.85 -3.97
N LEU A 150 -16.44 -10.12 -4.31
CA LEU A 150 -15.76 -11.25 -3.69
C LEU A 150 -14.24 -11.21 -3.95
N LEU A 151 -13.81 -10.91 -5.19
CA LEU A 151 -12.39 -10.81 -5.53
C LEU A 151 -11.71 -9.64 -4.81
N TYR A 152 -12.36 -8.46 -4.71
CA TYR A 152 -11.83 -7.35 -3.91
C TYR A 152 -11.67 -7.76 -2.45
N LEU A 153 -12.67 -8.43 -1.88
CA LEU A 153 -12.62 -8.90 -0.50
C LEU A 153 -11.46 -9.87 -0.27
N VAL A 154 -11.28 -10.83 -1.16
CA VAL A 154 -10.18 -11.80 -1.11
C VAL A 154 -8.82 -11.08 -1.15
N PHE A 155 -8.62 -10.13 -2.08
CA PHE A 155 -7.35 -9.39 -2.18
C PHE A 155 -7.07 -8.51 -0.97
N ILE A 156 -8.12 -7.92 -0.35
CA ILE A 156 -7.96 -7.08 0.85
C ILE A 156 -7.67 -7.94 2.09
N LEU A 157 -8.35 -9.09 2.23
CA LEU A 157 -8.17 -9.99 3.37
C LEU A 157 -6.87 -10.77 3.33
N GLN A 158 -6.31 -10.97 2.13
CA GLN A 158 -5.08 -11.75 1.98
C GLN A 158 -3.87 -10.84 2.18
N SER A 159 -3.02 -11.17 3.15
CA SER A 159 -1.81 -10.40 3.50
C SER A 159 -0.90 -10.10 2.31
N TYR A 160 -0.84 -11.00 1.33
CA TYR A 160 -0.05 -10.84 0.10
C TYR A 160 -0.79 -10.10 -1.03
N GLY A 161 -2.08 -9.83 -0.87
CA GLY A 161 -2.90 -9.21 -1.92
C GLY A 161 -2.40 -7.83 -2.34
N MET A 162 -1.99 -7.01 -1.37
CA MET A 162 -1.40 -5.69 -1.65
C MET A 162 -0.11 -5.79 -2.46
N LEU A 163 0.77 -6.74 -2.10
CA LEU A 163 2.02 -6.96 -2.82
C LEU A 163 1.75 -7.45 -4.25
N MET A 164 0.82 -8.37 -4.43
CA MET A 164 0.44 -8.86 -5.76
C MET A 164 -0.11 -7.75 -6.65
N LEU A 165 -0.95 -6.87 -6.10
CA LEU A 165 -1.45 -5.72 -6.83
C LEU A 165 -0.34 -4.72 -7.16
N ALA A 166 0.60 -4.46 -6.25
CA ALA A 166 1.74 -3.59 -6.53
C ALA A 166 2.64 -4.17 -7.65
N ILE A 167 2.89 -5.48 -7.64
CA ILE A 167 3.63 -6.17 -8.70
C ILE A 167 2.86 -6.10 -10.03
N LEU A 168 1.54 -6.29 -10.01
CA LEU A 168 0.70 -6.17 -11.20
C LEU A 168 0.77 -4.76 -11.78
N GLY A 169 0.69 -3.73 -10.93
CA GLY A 169 0.83 -2.33 -11.34
C GLY A 169 2.19 -2.01 -11.92
N LEU A 170 3.25 -2.52 -11.30
CA LEU A 170 4.61 -2.37 -11.80
C LEU A 170 4.80 -3.07 -13.15
N SER A 171 4.28 -4.29 -13.30
CA SER A 171 4.36 -5.08 -14.52
C SER A 171 3.60 -4.44 -15.69
N ASP A 172 2.54 -3.69 -15.41
CA ASP A 172 1.73 -3.02 -16.44
C ASP A 172 2.53 -1.98 -17.24
N VAL A 173 3.61 -1.42 -16.66
CA VAL A 173 4.50 -0.47 -17.35
C VAL A 173 5.12 -1.11 -18.60
N TRP A 174 5.47 -2.39 -18.55
CA TRP A 174 6.06 -3.11 -19.68
C TRP A 174 5.05 -3.92 -20.48
N LEU A 175 4.09 -4.55 -19.81
CA LEU A 175 3.17 -5.51 -20.43
C LEU A 175 1.92 -4.86 -21.01
N ASN A 176 1.60 -3.61 -20.59
CA ASN A 176 0.45 -2.83 -21.09
C ASN A 176 -0.84 -3.68 -21.14
N PHE A 177 -1.22 -4.32 -20.04
CA PHE A 177 -2.38 -5.23 -19.95
C PHE A 177 -3.70 -4.62 -20.44
N ARG A 178 -3.77 -3.29 -20.47
CA ARG A 178 -4.96 -2.51 -20.80
C ARG A 178 -5.10 -2.16 -22.28
N ARG A 179 -4.03 -2.28 -23.08
CA ARG A 179 -4.15 -2.04 -24.54
C ARG A 179 -5.14 -3.02 -25.14
N PRO A 180 -6.15 -2.55 -25.92
CA PRO A 180 -6.91 -3.44 -26.78
C PRO A 180 -5.87 -4.17 -27.67
N ARG A 181 -5.95 -5.48 -27.77
CA ARG A 181 -5.26 -6.18 -28.84
C ARG A 181 -5.82 -5.59 -30.14
N ASP A 182 -5.04 -4.77 -30.81
CA ASP A 182 -5.35 -4.39 -32.19
C ASP A 182 -5.62 -5.70 -32.92
N LYS A 183 -6.88 -5.82 -33.38
CA LYS A 183 -7.22 -6.88 -34.29
C LYS A 183 -6.23 -6.70 -35.43
N ALA A 184 -5.33 -7.66 -35.60
CA ALA A 184 -4.49 -7.75 -36.76
C ALA A 184 -5.41 -7.50 -37.95
N GLN A 185 -5.26 -6.37 -38.61
CA GLN A 185 -5.91 -6.14 -39.89
C GLN A 185 -5.35 -7.18 -40.85
N PRO A 186 -6.22 -7.92 -41.56
CA PRO A 186 -5.80 -8.84 -42.59
C PRO A 186 -5.08 -8.15 -43.73
#